data_6bbe2a9e587fdd75d713229aa1a7ec40
#
_entry.id   6bbe2a9e587fdd75d713229aa1a7ec40
#
_cell.length_a   1.000
_cell.length_b   1.000
_cell.length_c   1.000
_cell.angle_alpha   90.00
_cell.angle_beta   90.00
_cell.angle_gamma   90.00
#
_symmetry.space_group_name_H-M   'P 1'
#
loop_
_entity.id
_entity.type
_entity.pdbx_description
1 polymer ?
#
loop_
_entity_poly.entity_id
_entity_poly.type
_entity_poly.pdbx_seq_one_letter_code
_entity_poly.pdbx_strand_id
1 'polypeptide(L)'
;MRKTHPAGAQPATLAEQLNQQLRERDGESKTILSAHLSLIQDDEFAGNIRRLMAEQHQGLGAAIISNMEQVCAKLSASASDYLRERVSDIRDISEQLLHITWPELKPRNNLVLEKPTILVAEDLTPSQFLSLDLKNLAGMILEKTGRTSHTLILARASAIPVLSGLLDAIARYAGQPAVLDAQCGVLAINPNDAVSGY
;
A
#
# COMPACT_ATOMS: atom_id res chain seq x y z
N MET A 1 -3.55 -34.81 1.17
CA MET A 1 -4.08 -34.36 -0.12
C MET A 1 -3.27 -33.15 -0.57
N ARG A 2 -2.28 -33.33 -1.46
CA ARG A 2 -1.50 -32.22 -2.01
C ARG A 2 -2.39 -31.49 -3.02
N LYS A 3 -2.86 -30.30 -2.70
CA LYS A 3 -3.48 -29.42 -3.69
C LYS A 3 -2.41 -29.01 -4.68
N THR A 4 -2.54 -29.47 -5.92
CA THR A 4 -1.74 -29.01 -7.05
C THR A 4 -2.04 -27.52 -7.23
N HIS A 5 -1.02 -26.69 -7.03
CA HIS A 5 -1.10 -25.24 -7.23
C HIS A 5 -1.27 -24.94 -8.72
N PRO A 6 -2.15 -23.99 -9.09
CA PRO A 6 -2.21 -23.54 -10.45
C PRO A 6 -0.88 -22.87 -10.84
N ALA A 7 -0.28 -23.33 -11.90
CA ALA A 7 0.87 -22.72 -12.55
C ALA A 7 0.41 -21.40 -13.19
N GLY A 8 0.38 -20.28 -12.43
CA GLY A 8 -0.25 -19.08 -12.95
C GLY A 8 0.21 -17.73 -12.44
N ALA A 9 0.91 -17.64 -11.33
CA ALA A 9 1.40 -16.33 -10.90
C ALA A 9 2.87 -16.17 -11.27
N GLN A 10 3.10 -15.69 -12.46
CA GLN A 10 4.42 -15.25 -12.89
C GLN A 10 4.49 -13.71 -12.72
N PRO A 11 5.69 -13.14 -12.50
CA PRO A 11 5.90 -11.69 -12.55
C PRO A 11 5.31 -11.03 -13.80
N ALA A 12 5.23 -11.77 -14.91
CA ALA A 12 4.59 -11.34 -16.15
C ALA A 12 3.11 -10.95 -15.97
N THR A 13 2.33 -11.73 -15.18
CA THR A 13 0.90 -11.44 -14.96
C THR A 13 0.70 -10.16 -14.15
N LEU A 14 1.55 -9.89 -13.16
CA LEU A 14 1.51 -8.63 -12.40
C LEU A 14 1.93 -7.46 -13.28
N ALA A 15 2.96 -7.63 -14.11
CA ALA A 15 3.39 -6.62 -15.06
C ALA A 15 2.28 -6.25 -16.05
N GLU A 16 1.50 -7.22 -16.52
CA GLU A 16 0.33 -6.97 -17.38
C GLU A 16 -0.76 -6.18 -16.67
N GLN A 17 -1.08 -6.53 -15.41
CA GLN A 17 -2.07 -5.80 -14.61
C GLN A 17 -1.63 -4.37 -14.31
N LEU A 18 -0.36 -4.15 -13.96
CA LEU A 18 0.19 -2.82 -13.75
C LEU A 18 0.20 -1.99 -15.05
N ASN A 19 0.51 -2.59 -16.17
CA ASN A 19 0.43 -1.92 -17.47
C ASN A 19 -1.00 -1.49 -17.82
N GLN A 20 -2.00 -2.29 -17.47
CA GLN A 20 -3.40 -1.91 -17.66
C GLN A 20 -3.76 -0.72 -16.76
N GLN A 21 -3.41 -0.76 -15.49
CA GLN A 21 -3.64 0.35 -14.56
C GLN A 21 -2.92 1.64 -14.99
N LEU A 22 -1.71 1.53 -15.56
CA LEU A 22 -0.95 2.66 -16.10
C LEU A 22 -1.66 3.38 -17.26
N ARG A 23 -2.43 2.65 -18.06
CA ARG A 23 -3.20 3.24 -19.18
C ARG A 23 -4.40 4.06 -18.71
N GLU A 24 -4.92 3.76 -17.53
CA GLU A 24 -6.13 4.37 -16.96
C GLU A 24 -5.80 5.53 -16.01
N ARG A 25 -4.53 5.83 -15.78
CA ARG A 25 -4.09 6.84 -14.80
C ARG A 25 -3.05 7.79 -15.35
N ASP A 26 -3.07 9.02 -14.83
CA ASP A 26 -2.17 10.11 -15.19
C ASP A 26 -1.42 10.67 -13.96
N GLY A 27 -0.42 11.51 -14.21
CA GLY A 27 0.31 12.25 -13.18
C GLY A 27 1.15 11.36 -12.24
N GLU A 28 1.13 11.67 -10.96
CA GLU A 28 1.95 11.01 -9.93
C GLU A 28 1.60 9.53 -9.75
N SER A 29 0.32 9.17 -9.87
CA SER A 29 -0.13 7.78 -9.82
C SER A 29 0.54 6.92 -10.89
N LYS A 30 0.70 7.47 -12.10
CA LYS A 30 1.38 6.81 -13.21
C LYS A 30 2.87 6.61 -12.92
N THR A 31 3.52 7.59 -12.31
CA THR A 31 4.94 7.52 -11.94
C THR A 31 5.20 6.41 -10.94
N ILE A 32 4.36 6.27 -9.90
CA ILE A 32 4.47 5.23 -8.88
C ILE A 32 4.27 3.85 -9.49
N LEU A 33 3.21 3.65 -10.27
CA LEU A 33 2.94 2.38 -10.94
C LEU A 33 4.05 2.00 -11.95
N SER A 34 4.66 3.00 -12.62
CA SER A 34 5.81 2.76 -13.49
C SER A 34 7.04 2.28 -12.72
N ALA A 35 7.28 2.82 -11.53
CA ALA A 35 8.36 2.37 -10.65
C ALA A 35 8.12 0.92 -10.17
N HIS A 36 6.89 0.56 -9.81
CA HIS A 36 6.51 -0.81 -9.46
C HIS A 36 6.72 -1.77 -10.64
N LEU A 37 6.31 -1.37 -11.85
CA LEU A 37 6.52 -2.17 -13.05
C LEU A 37 8.01 -2.41 -13.32
N SER A 38 8.82 -1.35 -13.22
CA SER A 38 10.27 -1.45 -13.41
C SER A 38 10.91 -2.41 -12.42
N LEU A 39 10.45 -2.40 -11.15
CA LEU A 39 10.97 -3.30 -10.12
C LEU A 39 10.63 -4.77 -10.39
N ILE A 40 9.42 -5.05 -10.89
CA ILE A 40 9.01 -6.42 -11.23
C ILE A 40 9.75 -6.94 -12.46
N GLN A 41 10.06 -6.05 -13.39
CA GLN A 41 10.84 -6.37 -14.59
C GLN A 41 12.34 -6.42 -14.33
N ASP A 42 12.78 -6.03 -13.13
CA ASP A 42 14.18 -6.11 -12.74
C ASP A 42 14.63 -7.57 -12.64
N ASP A 43 15.67 -7.90 -13.38
CA ASP A 43 16.22 -9.24 -13.44
C ASP A 43 16.75 -9.72 -12.08
N GLU A 44 17.20 -8.82 -11.22
CA GLU A 44 17.68 -9.15 -9.87
C GLU A 44 16.50 -9.57 -8.98
N PHE A 45 15.39 -8.81 -8.98
CA PHE A 45 14.21 -9.11 -8.17
C PHE A 45 13.58 -10.45 -8.58
N ALA A 46 13.24 -10.62 -9.84
CA ALA A 46 12.63 -11.84 -10.36
C ALA A 46 13.63 -13.03 -10.35
N GLY A 47 14.90 -12.77 -10.66
CA GLY A 47 15.96 -13.76 -10.62
C GLY A 47 16.22 -14.31 -9.23
N ASN A 48 16.17 -13.47 -8.20
CA ASN A 48 16.36 -13.89 -6.81
C ASN A 48 15.22 -14.82 -6.34
N ILE A 49 13.98 -14.55 -6.71
CA ILE A 49 12.86 -15.46 -6.42
C ILE A 49 13.08 -16.82 -7.10
N ARG A 50 13.45 -16.84 -8.40
CA ARG A 50 13.74 -18.08 -9.12
C ARG A 50 14.90 -18.86 -8.48
N ARG A 51 15.95 -18.17 -8.04
CA ARG A 51 17.10 -18.77 -7.36
C ARG A 51 16.69 -19.41 -6.02
N LEU A 52 15.91 -18.73 -5.19
CA LEU A 52 15.39 -19.26 -3.93
C LEU A 52 14.57 -20.54 -4.14
N MET A 53 13.75 -20.56 -5.21
CA MET A 53 13.00 -21.75 -5.57
C MET A 53 13.90 -22.91 -6.03
N ALA A 54 14.90 -22.63 -6.86
CA ALA A 54 15.77 -23.65 -7.45
C ALA A 54 16.81 -24.19 -6.46
N GLU A 55 17.52 -23.32 -5.74
CA GLU A 55 18.65 -23.68 -4.88
C GLU A 55 18.22 -24.07 -3.46
N GLN A 56 17.18 -23.39 -2.92
CA GLN A 56 16.69 -23.64 -1.56
C GLN A 56 15.41 -24.47 -1.52
N HIS A 57 14.95 -24.96 -2.67
CA HIS A 57 13.73 -25.76 -2.80
C HIS A 57 12.48 -25.14 -2.17
N GLN A 58 12.43 -23.80 -2.14
CA GLN A 58 11.29 -23.07 -1.60
C GLN A 58 10.10 -23.11 -2.57
N GLY A 59 8.89 -23.23 -2.04
CA GLY A 59 7.69 -22.98 -2.81
C GLY A 59 7.61 -21.49 -3.20
N LEU A 60 6.90 -21.14 -4.29
CA LEU A 60 6.81 -19.78 -4.83
C LEU A 60 6.44 -18.73 -3.75
N GLY A 61 5.44 -19.01 -2.90
CA GLY A 61 5.04 -18.07 -1.84
C GLY A 61 6.16 -17.83 -0.82
N ALA A 62 6.84 -18.89 -0.39
CA ALA A 62 7.97 -18.77 0.52
C ALA A 62 9.13 -18.00 -0.13
N ALA A 63 9.41 -18.23 -1.41
CA ALA A 63 10.45 -17.53 -2.15
C ALA A 63 10.13 -16.03 -2.31
N ILE A 64 8.86 -15.65 -2.55
CA ILE A 64 8.43 -14.24 -2.59
C ILE A 64 8.65 -13.58 -1.23
N ILE A 65 8.21 -14.22 -0.14
CA ILE A 65 8.35 -13.69 1.23
C ILE A 65 9.84 -13.56 1.59
N SER A 66 10.64 -14.60 1.36
CA SER A 66 12.09 -14.59 1.64
C SER A 66 12.81 -13.49 0.85
N ASN A 67 12.46 -13.30 -0.43
CA ASN A 67 13.02 -12.23 -1.23
C ASN A 67 12.64 -10.84 -0.69
N MET A 68 11.37 -10.65 -0.34
CA MET A 68 10.87 -9.42 0.28
C MET A 68 11.66 -9.09 1.55
N GLU A 69 11.79 -10.06 2.47
CA GLU A 69 12.51 -9.88 3.74
C GLU A 69 13.99 -9.50 3.52
N GLN A 70 14.68 -10.18 2.60
CA GLN A 70 16.08 -9.91 2.28
C GLN A 70 16.27 -8.50 1.70
N VAL A 71 15.41 -8.10 0.75
CA VAL A 71 15.49 -6.77 0.13
C VAL A 71 15.12 -5.68 1.14
N CYS A 72 14.06 -5.86 1.90
CA CYS A 72 13.65 -4.92 2.94
C CYS A 72 14.73 -4.74 4.01
N ALA A 73 15.39 -5.82 4.45
CA ALA A 73 16.50 -5.74 5.41
C ALA A 73 17.68 -4.91 4.88
N LYS A 74 18.07 -5.14 3.62
CA LYS A 74 19.13 -4.35 2.96
C LYS A 74 18.77 -2.88 2.85
N LEU A 75 17.55 -2.56 2.41
CA LEU A 75 17.09 -1.18 2.26
C LEU A 75 16.97 -0.47 3.60
N SER A 76 16.44 -1.14 4.63
CA SER A 76 16.31 -0.59 5.98
C SER A 76 17.64 -0.28 6.64
N ALA A 77 18.69 -1.05 6.33
CA ALA A 77 20.05 -0.83 6.83
C ALA A 77 20.79 0.30 6.09
N SER A 78 20.21 0.85 5.03
CA SER A 78 20.83 1.94 4.25
C SER A 78 20.89 3.24 5.03
N ALA A 79 21.97 4.01 4.87
CA ALA A 79 22.09 5.37 5.35
C ALA A 79 21.20 6.37 4.58
N SER A 80 20.73 6.00 3.39
CA SER A 80 19.88 6.83 2.54
C SER A 80 18.41 6.74 2.94
N ASP A 81 17.80 7.86 3.30
CA ASP A 81 16.36 7.95 3.58
C ASP A 81 15.54 7.49 2.37
N TYR A 82 15.96 7.89 1.17
CA TYR A 82 15.32 7.49 -0.08
C TYR A 82 15.24 5.96 -0.26
N LEU A 83 16.32 5.23 0.10
CA LEU A 83 16.32 3.77 0.01
C LEU A 83 15.45 3.13 1.10
N ARG A 84 15.43 3.72 2.31
CA ARG A 84 14.56 3.23 3.39
C ARG A 84 13.07 3.38 3.06
N GLU A 85 12.69 4.43 2.36
CA GLU A 85 11.31 4.66 1.90
C GLU A 85 10.85 3.61 0.87
N ARG A 86 11.78 3.01 0.10
CA ARG A 86 11.47 1.95 -0.86
C ARG A 86 11.04 0.62 -0.21
N VAL A 87 11.20 0.47 1.09
CA VAL A 87 10.74 -0.73 1.81
C VAL A 87 9.24 -0.96 1.64
N SER A 88 8.43 0.11 1.69
CA SER A 88 7.00 0.03 1.47
C SER A 88 6.63 -0.45 0.07
N ASP A 89 7.38 0.01 -0.95
CA ASP A 89 7.15 -0.40 -2.35
C ASP A 89 7.45 -1.90 -2.55
N ILE A 90 8.55 -2.39 -1.95
CA ILE A 90 8.92 -3.81 -2.01
C ILE A 90 7.85 -4.68 -1.36
N ARG A 91 7.33 -4.27 -0.21
CA ARG A 91 6.24 -4.99 0.47
C ARG A 91 4.98 -5.01 -0.37
N ASP A 92 4.58 -3.85 -0.90
CA ASP A 92 3.39 -3.72 -1.72
C ASP A 92 3.43 -4.63 -2.96
N ILE A 93 4.54 -4.62 -3.69
CA ILE A 93 4.75 -5.47 -4.87
C ILE A 93 4.71 -6.96 -4.48
N SER A 94 5.36 -7.34 -3.38
CA SER A 94 5.39 -8.72 -2.92
C SER A 94 4.01 -9.21 -2.50
N GLU A 95 3.22 -8.38 -1.81
CA GLU A 95 1.82 -8.66 -1.47
C GLU A 95 0.96 -8.82 -2.73
N GLN A 96 1.12 -7.96 -3.73
CA GLN A 96 0.40 -8.08 -4.99
C GLN A 96 0.73 -9.40 -5.70
N LEU A 97 2.00 -9.81 -5.75
CA LEU A 97 2.40 -11.11 -6.30
C LEU A 97 1.74 -12.26 -5.55
N LEU A 98 1.69 -12.22 -4.23
CA LEU A 98 1.00 -13.21 -3.41
C LEU A 98 -0.50 -13.24 -3.70
N HIS A 99 -1.16 -12.09 -3.81
CA HIS A 99 -2.59 -12.01 -4.09
C HIS A 99 -2.99 -12.46 -5.50
N ILE A 100 -2.07 -12.35 -6.47
CA ILE A 100 -2.28 -12.90 -7.82
C ILE A 100 -2.16 -14.42 -7.79
N THR A 101 -1.18 -14.93 -7.05
CA THR A 101 -0.95 -16.38 -6.91
C THR A 101 -2.04 -17.04 -6.09
N TRP A 102 -2.48 -16.39 -5.02
CA TRP A 102 -3.50 -16.86 -4.08
C TRP A 102 -4.55 -15.78 -3.86
N PRO A 103 -5.54 -15.65 -4.75
CA PRO A 103 -6.59 -14.63 -4.64
C PRO A 103 -7.38 -14.70 -3.33
N GLU A 104 -7.40 -15.87 -2.70
CA GLU A 104 -8.03 -16.09 -1.39
C GLU A 104 -7.33 -15.37 -0.23
N LEU A 105 -6.05 -15.00 -0.40
CA LEU A 105 -5.30 -14.20 0.58
C LEU A 105 -5.61 -12.70 0.46
N LYS A 106 -6.21 -12.28 -0.66
CA LYS A 106 -6.61 -10.89 -0.84
C LYS A 106 -7.64 -10.52 0.24
N PRO A 107 -7.40 -9.48 1.04
CA PRO A 107 -8.40 -9.02 1.99
C PRO A 107 -9.73 -8.80 1.28
N ARG A 108 -10.80 -9.42 1.77
CA ARG A 108 -12.15 -9.28 1.19
C ARG A 108 -12.77 -7.90 1.49
N ASN A 109 -11.98 -6.99 2.03
CA ASN A 109 -12.43 -5.67 2.41
C ASN A 109 -12.48 -4.76 1.19
N ASN A 110 -13.53 -4.90 0.38
CA ASN A 110 -14.05 -3.72 -0.27
C ASN A 110 -14.63 -2.86 0.87
N LEU A 111 -13.82 -1.95 1.40
CA LEU A 111 -14.27 -0.98 2.37
C LEU A 111 -15.26 -0.05 1.65
N VAL A 112 -16.54 -0.40 1.72
CA VAL A 112 -17.61 0.44 1.18
C VAL A 112 -17.94 1.48 2.25
N LEU A 113 -17.62 2.72 1.99
CA LEU A 113 -17.94 3.84 2.86
C LEU A 113 -19.34 4.35 2.50
N GLU A 114 -20.32 4.12 3.35
CA GLU A 114 -21.72 4.55 3.10
C GLU A 114 -21.95 6.04 3.37
N LYS A 115 -21.08 6.67 4.13
CA LYS A 115 -21.13 8.08 4.53
C LYS A 115 -19.74 8.69 4.57
N PRO A 116 -19.61 10.05 4.60
CA PRO A 116 -18.32 10.70 4.77
C PRO A 116 -17.57 10.11 5.97
N THR A 117 -16.38 9.54 5.73
CA THR A 117 -15.63 8.79 6.73
C THR A 117 -14.15 9.18 6.68
N ILE A 118 -13.55 9.34 7.86
CA ILE A 118 -12.10 9.48 8.01
C ILE A 118 -11.54 8.08 8.26
N LEU A 119 -10.69 7.61 7.35
CA LEU A 119 -10.00 6.33 7.48
C LEU A 119 -8.84 6.47 8.48
N VAL A 120 -8.80 5.59 9.48
CA VAL A 120 -7.68 5.51 10.42
C VAL A 120 -6.96 4.18 10.20
N ALA A 121 -5.66 4.24 9.91
CA ALA A 121 -4.83 3.07 9.68
C ALA A 121 -3.43 3.25 10.28
N GLU A 122 -2.76 2.14 10.57
CA GLU A 122 -1.36 2.15 11.01
C GLU A 122 -0.47 2.65 9.88
N ASP A 123 -0.64 2.09 8.69
CA ASP A 123 -0.01 2.48 7.44
C ASP A 123 -0.92 2.06 6.28
N LEU A 124 -0.65 2.55 5.09
CA LEU A 124 -1.40 2.22 3.89
C LEU A 124 -0.45 2.17 2.69
N THR A 125 -0.45 1.05 1.97
CA THR A 125 0.36 0.95 0.76
C THR A 125 -0.28 1.70 -0.41
N PRO A 126 0.49 2.07 -1.44
CA PRO A 126 -0.05 2.69 -2.65
C PRO A 126 -1.18 1.87 -3.29
N SER A 127 -1.02 0.55 -3.40
CA SER A 127 -2.04 -0.33 -3.97
C SER A 127 -3.29 -0.42 -3.14
N GLN A 128 -3.16 -0.44 -1.81
CA GLN A 128 -4.31 -0.38 -0.91
C GLN A 128 -5.07 0.93 -1.09
N PHE A 129 -4.36 2.09 -1.10
CA PHE A 129 -4.98 3.38 -1.37
C PHE A 129 -5.73 3.41 -2.71
N LEU A 130 -5.09 2.92 -3.79
CA LEU A 130 -5.69 2.89 -5.12
C LEU A 130 -6.90 1.96 -5.24
N SER A 131 -7.09 1.04 -4.30
CA SER A 131 -8.25 0.15 -4.23
C SER A 131 -9.43 0.72 -3.43
N LEU A 132 -9.25 1.85 -2.73
CA LEU A 132 -10.32 2.49 -1.97
C LEU A 132 -11.35 3.15 -2.88
N ASP A 133 -12.62 3.09 -2.47
CA ASP A 133 -13.65 3.97 -3.00
C ASP A 133 -13.51 5.36 -2.35
N LEU A 134 -12.99 6.31 -3.11
CA LEU A 134 -12.71 7.67 -2.63
C LEU A 134 -13.98 8.53 -2.47
N LYS A 135 -15.14 8.08 -2.95
CA LYS A 135 -16.37 8.89 -2.98
C LYS A 135 -16.79 9.43 -1.61
N ASN A 136 -16.67 8.60 -0.59
CA ASN A 136 -17.03 8.95 0.78
C ASN A 136 -15.81 9.00 1.71
N LEU A 137 -14.59 9.04 1.16
CA LEU A 137 -13.38 9.20 1.95
C LEU A 137 -13.16 10.69 2.25
N ALA A 138 -13.55 11.13 3.45
CA ALA A 138 -13.43 12.52 3.87
C ALA A 138 -12.01 12.89 4.33
N GLY A 139 -11.17 11.91 4.64
CA GLY A 139 -9.79 12.12 5.04
C GLY A 139 -9.14 10.84 5.54
N MET A 140 -7.84 10.92 5.87
CA MET A 140 -7.08 9.80 6.41
C MET A 140 -6.21 10.20 7.59
N ILE A 141 -6.04 9.27 8.52
CA ILE A 141 -5.07 9.36 9.62
C ILE A 141 -4.18 8.12 9.54
N LEU A 142 -2.86 8.33 9.39
CA LEU A 142 -1.88 7.27 9.28
C LEU A 142 -0.88 7.37 10.43
N GLU A 143 -0.76 6.30 11.25
CA GLU A 143 0.05 6.34 12.47
C GLU A 143 1.55 6.37 12.18
N LYS A 144 2.02 5.57 11.22
CA LYS A 144 3.45 5.31 10.97
C LYS A 144 3.99 5.83 9.64
N THR A 145 3.14 6.40 8.82
CA THR A 145 3.53 6.82 7.47
C THR A 145 4.49 8.00 7.48
N GLY A 146 5.62 7.88 6.79
CA GLY A 146 6.58 8.96 6.58
C GLY A 146 6.03 10.08 5.69
N ARG A 147 6.55 11.31 5.85
CA ARG A 147 6.08 12.52 5.12
C ARG A 147 6.21 12.44 3.60
N THR A 148 7.11 11.60 3.09
CA THR A 148 7.46 11.41 1.67
C THR A 148 6.88 10.11 1.10
N SER A 149 6.04 9.41 1.86
CA SER A 149 5.39 8.18 1.41
C SER A 149 4.61 8.39 0.11
N HIS A 150 4.74 7.45 -0.83
CA HIS A 150 3.99 7.44 -2.09
C HIS A 150 2.48 7.48 -1.86
N THR A 151 1.98 6.87 -0.79
CA THR A 151 0.56 6.95 -0.39
C THR A 151 0.12 8.38 -0.10
N LEU A 152 0.96 9.19 0.59
CA LEU A 152 0.64 10.60 0.83
C LEU A 152 0.64 11.43 -0.45
N ILE A 153 1.52 11.11 -1.39
CA ILE A 153 1.55 11.76 -2.71
C ILE A 153 0.25 11.47 -3.46
N LEU A 154 -0.19 10.20 -3.47
CA LEU A 154 -1.45 9.79 -4.08
C LEU A 154 -2.67 10.44 -3.43
N ALA A 155 -2.70 10.51 -2.11
CA ALA A 155 -3.78 11.15 -1.36
C ALA A 155 -3.90 12.65 -1.68
N ARG A 156 -2.77 13.35 -1.75
CA ARG A 156 -2.71 14.76 -2.17
C ARG A 156 -3.19 14.97 -3.60
N ALA A 157 -2.74 14.14 -4.54
CA ALA A 157 -3.18 14.16 -5.93
C ALA A 157 -4.70 13.91 -6.07
N SER A 158 -5.27 13.15 -5.13
CA SER A 158 -6.72 12.88 -5.06
C SER A 158 -7.49 13.89 -4.20
N ALA A 159 -6.84 14.97 -3.73
CA ALA A 159 -7.41 15.98 -2.83
C ALA A 159 -7.98 15.41 -1.51
N ILE A 160 -7.43 14.29 -1.03
CA ILE A 160 -7.81 13.68 0.25
C ILE A 160 -6.93 14.27 1.36
N PRO A 161 -7.51 14.92 2.39
CA PRO A 161 -6.75 15.43 3.51
C PRO A 161 -6.17 14.28 4.36
N VAL A 162 -4.89 14.40 4.76
CA VAL A 162 -4.19 13.35 5.53
C VAL A 162 -3.44 13.96 6.70
N LEU A 163 -3.60 13.37 7.89
CA LEU A 163 -2.69 13.53 9.02
C LEU A 163 -1.82 12.27 9.14
N SER A 164 -0.52 12.46 9.33
CA SER A 164 0.42 11.36 9.54
C SER A 164 1.21 11.54 10.84
N GLY A 165 1.63 10.41 11.44
CA GLY A 165 2.42 10.42 12.67
C GLY A 165 1.59 10.56 13.96
N LEU A 166 0.28 10.35 13.90
CA LEU A 166 -0.59 10.35 15.08
C LEU A 166 -0.66 8.94 15.67
N LEU A 167 0.26 8.63 16.55
CA LEU A 167 0.38 7.32 17.18
C LEU A 167 -0.87 6.95 18.00
N ASP A 168 -1.21 5.66 18.03
CA ASP A 168 -2.36 5.08 18.72
C ASP A 168 -3.72 5.66 18.26
N ALA A 169 -3.80 6.27 17.08
CA ALA A 169 -5.03 6.89 16.58
C ALA A 169 -6.17 5.87 16.42
N ILE A 170 -5.86 4.65 15.98
CA ILE A 170 -6.84 3.56 15.85
C ILE A 170 -7.46 3.25 17.21
N ALA A 171 -6.63 3.04 18.24
CA ALA A 171 -7.10 2.68 19.57
C ALA A 171 -7.90 3.81 20.25
N ARG A 172 -7.54 5.07 19.96
CA ARG A 172 -8.12 6.25 20.64
C ARG A 172 -9.36 6.78 19.96
N TYR A 173 -9.44 6.76 18.62
CA TYR A 173 -10.40 7.58 17.88
C TYR A 173 -11.32 6.76 16.96
N ALA A 174 -11.04 5.48 16.72
CA ALA A 174 -11.87 4.68 15.85
C ALA A 174 -13.34 4.64 16.33
N GLY A 175 -14.26 4.80 15.38
CA GLY A 175 -15.69 4.78 15.64
C GLY A 175 -16.30 6.05 16.23
N GLN A 176 -15.50 7.11 16.42
CA GLN A 176 -15.99 8.39 16.95
C GLN A 176 -16.24 9.40 15.82
N PRO A 177 -17.24 10.28 15.94
CA PRO A 177 -17.39 11.43 15.07
C PRO A 177 -16.16 12.33 15.16
N ALA A 178 -15.66 12.78 13.99
CA ALA A 178 -14.46 13.61 13.94
C ALA A 178 -14.50 14.61 12.77
N VAL A 179 -13.79 15.72 12.95
CA VAL A 179 -13.48 16.70 11.89
C VAL A 179 -11.96 16.76 11.74
N LEU A 180 -11.50 16.69 10.49
CA LEU A 180 -10.09 16.70 10.13
C LEU A 180 -9.77 17.95 9.33
N ASP A 181 -8.87 18.79 9.85
CA ASP A 181 -8.20 19.87 9.13
C ASP A 181 -6.72 19.52 8.92
N ALA A 182 -6.40 19.00 7.74
CA ALA A 182 -5.04 18.61 7.41
C ALA A 182 -4.11 19.82 7.12
N GLN A 183 -4.65 21.01 6.84
CA GLN A 183 -3.85 22.21 6.62
C GLN A 183 -3.31 22.75 7.95
N CYS A 184 -4.18 22.82 8.94
CA CYS A 184 -3.81 23.25 10.29
C CYS A 184 -3.23 22.10 11.15
N GLY A 185 -3.32 20.85 10.70
CA GLY A 185 -2.89 19.67 11.47
C GLY A 185 -3.80 19.40 12.67
N VAL A 186 -5.10 19.67 12.56
CA VAL A 186 -6.07 19.57 13.66
C VAL A 186 -7.01 18.37 13.43
N LEU A 187 -7.19 17.59 14.48
CA LEU A 187 -8.22 16.56 14.58
C LEU A 187 -9.13 16.89 15.76
N ALA A 188 -10.39 17.20 15.51
CA ALA A 188 -11.41 17.40 16.53
C ALA A 188 -12.26 16.15 16.66
N ILE A 189 -12.31 15.55 17.85
CA ILE A 189 -13.11 14.37 18.18
C ILE A 189 -14.39 14.81 18.90
N ASN A 190 -15.52 14.21 18.51
CA ASN A 190 -16.85 14.56 19.01
C ASN A 190 -17.11 16.09 18.92
N PRO A 191 -16.94 16.70 17.72
CA PRO A 191 -17.09 18.13 17.55
C PRO A 191 -18.51 18.55 17.90
N ASN A 192 -18.66 19.75 18.49
CA ASN A 192 -19.97 20.36 18.65
C ASN A 192 -20.44 21.00 17.32
N ASP A 193 -21.70 21.42 17.27
CA ASP A 193 -22.31 21.96 16.04
C ASP A 193 -21.55 23.19 15.46
N ALA A 194 -20.88 23.97 16.31
CA ALA A 194 -20.08 25.12 15.89
C ALA A 194 -18.81 24.71 15.10
N VAL A 195 -18.27 23.53 15.36
CA VAL A 195 -17.07 22.99 14.69
C VAL A 195 -17.45 22.13 13.48
N SER A 196 -18.64 21.53 13.48
CA SER A 196 -19.13 20.65 12.39
C SER A 196 -19.62 21.43 11.17
N GLY A 197 -19.78 22.73 11.26
CA GLY A 197 -20.30 23.59 10.20
C GLY A 197 -19.23 24.26 9.31
N TYR A 198 -17.97 23.86 9.44
CA TYR A 198 -16.84 24.32 8.62
C TYR A 198 -16.53 23.36 7.49
#